data_0c08c508860bca2148b78348a5fe13f2
#
_entry.id   0c08c508860bca2148b78348a5fe13f2
#
_cell.length_a   1.000
_cell.length_b   1.000
_cell.length_c   1.000
_cell.angle_alpha   90.00
_cell.angle_beta   90.00
_cell.angle_gamma   90.00
#
_symmetry.space_group_name_H-M   'P 1'
#
loop_
_entity.id
_entity.type
_entity.pdbx_description
1 polymer ?
#
loop_
_entity_poly.entity_id
_entity_poly.type
_entity_poly.pdbx_seq_one_letter_code
_entity_poly.pdbx_strand_id
1 'polypeptide(L)'
;MESAVIAATGLYTPPQSVSNAELVEAFNSYVANFNTEHAKAIEAGEIEALTPSSVEFIEKASGIKSRFVVDKTGVIDPAVMTPRIPERSNDELSIMAEIGVAAARDAIARWGKDASQIDAVICAASNMQRAYPAMAIEIQQALGIEGFGFDMNVACSSATFGIKTAADYIATGSARAVLVVNPEITSGHLNFRDRDSHFIFGDVATAVIVEREDLAKPGQGWEILGTRLKTQFSNNIRNNFGFLNRAAPEGIGADDKLFVQEGRKVFREVVPMVSEMIVDHAGALGVDPTGLKRLWLHQANINMNVMIGKRVLGRDPEPGENVIILDTYANTSSAGSIIAFHSANEDFQSGDTGLICSFGAGYSAGTVFVRKR
;
A
#
# COMPACT_ATOMS: atom_id res chain seq x y z
N MET A 1 28.28 1.21 12.71
CA MET A 1 27.04 0.56 12.25
C MET A 1 27.18 0.33 10.76
N GLU A 2 26.78 -0.84 10.29
CA GLU A 2 26.82 -1.16 8.86
C GLU A 2 25.78 -0.32 8.10
N SER A 3 26.16 0.19 6.93
CA SER A 3 25.25 0.95 6.07
C SER A 3 24.37 0.00 5.25
N ALA A 4 23.15 0.41 4.99
CA ALA A 4 22.17 -0.35 4.22
C ALA A 4 21.81 0.37 2.91
N VAL A 5 21.56 -0.42 1.87
CA VAL A 5 21.08 0.08 0.57
C VAL A 5 19.82 -0.64 0.15
N ILE A 6 18.92 0.04 -0.53
CA ILE A 6 17.87 -0.60 -1.32
C ILE A 6 18.53 -1.08 -2.61
N ALA A 7 18.70 -2.40 -2.71
CA ALA A 7 19.43 -3.02 -3.82
C ALA A 7 18.57 -3.28 -5.04
N ALA A 8 17.30 -3.64 -4.83
CA ALA A 8 16.33 -3.91 -5.88
C ALA A 8 14.90 -3.78 -5.37
N THR A 9 13.98 -3.60 -6.30
CA THR A 9 12.53 -3.66 -6.06
C THR A 9 11.88 -4.58 -7.09
N GLY A 10 10.73 -5.14 -6.75
CA GLY A 10 9.91 -5.95 -7.63
C GLY A 10 8.44 -5.61 -7.53
N LEU A 11 7.70 -5.92 -8.58
CA LEU A 11 6.29 -5.62 -8.72
C LEU A 11 5.54 -6.83 -9.31
N TYR A 12 4.41 -7.15 -8.74
CA TYR A 12 3.41 -8.02 -9.35
C TYR A 12 2.08 -7.29 -9.43
N THR A 13 1.55 -7.17 -10.64
CA THR A 13 0.24 -6.58 -10.92
C THR A 13 -0.73 -7.70 -11.31
N PRO A 14 -1.86 -7.88 -10.62
CA PRO A 14 -2.88 -8.83 -11.03
C PRO A 14 -3.33 -8.57 -12.48
N PRO A 15 -3.68 -9.64 -13.25
CA PRO A 15 -4.00 -9.49 -14.67
C PRO A 15 -5.36 -8.85 -14.95
N GLN A 16 -6.24 -8.76 -13.94
CA GLN A 16 -7.60 -8.23 -14.08
C GLN A 16 -7.64 -6.77 -13.63
N SER A 17 -8.21 -5.91 -14.46
CA SER A 17 -8.45 -4.50 -14.14
C SER A 17 -9.93 -4.15 -14.19
N VAL A 18 -10.32 -3.19 -13.37
CA VAL A 18 -11.67 -2.61 -13.32
C VAL A 18 -11.56 -1.11 -13.57
N SER A 19 -12.21 -0.63 -14.61
CA SER A 19 -12.37 0.81 -14.90
C SER A 19 -13.41 1.46 -13.99
N ASN A 20 -13.38 2.79 -13.87
CA ASN A 20 -14.46 3.51 -13.18
C ASN A 20 -15.82 3.30 -13.86
N ALA A 21 -15.87 3.18 -15.19
CA ALA A 21 -17.12 2.94 -15.90
C ALA A 21 -17.78 1.62 -15.51
N GLU A 22 -17.01 0.52 -15.50
CA GLU A 22 -17.49 -0.80 -15.07
C GLU A 22 -17.94 -0.81 -13.61
N LEU A 23 -17.15 -0.16 -12.73
CA LEU A 23 -17.48 -0.09 -11.31
C LEU A 23 -18.75 0.71 -11.05
N VAL A 24 -18.93 1.85 -11.74
CA VAL A 24 -20.11 2.70 -11.64
C VAL A 24 -21.34 1.99 -12.19
N GLU A 25 -21.23 1.24 -13.29
CA GLU A 25 -22.33 0.44 -13.84
C GLU A 25 -22.83 -0.60 -12.81
N ALA A 26 -21.90 -1.35 -12.20
CA ALA A 26 -22.24 -2.34 -11.19
C ALA A 26 -22.86 -1.68 -9.95
N PHE A 27 -22.27 -0.60 -9.45
CA PHE A 27 -22.76 0.13 -8.28
C PHE A 27 -24.16 0.72 -8.53
N ASN A 28 -24.39 1.36 -9.68
CA ASN A 28 -25.69 1.97 -10.00
C ASN A 28 -26.78 0.92 -10.21
N SER A 29 -26.42 -0.26 -10.74
CA SER A 29 -27.34 -1.40 -10.82
C SER A 29 -27.74 -1.90 -9.41
N TYR A 30 -26.78 -1.99 -8.50
CA TYR A 30 -27.06 -2.30 -7.08
C TYR A 30 -27.98 -1.25 -6.46
N VAL A 31 -27.71 0.05 -6.64
CA VAL A 31 -28.53 1.15 -6.14
C VAL A 31 -29.97 1.08 -6.66
N ALA A 32 -30.14 0.84 -7.96
CA ALA A 32 -31.47 0.71 -8.58
C ALA A 32 -32.27 -0.48 -8.01
N ASN A 33 -31.60 -1.63 -7.85
CA ASN A 33 -32.21 -2.82 -7.26
C ASN A 33 -32.63 -2.56 -5.81
N PHE A 34 -31.75 -2.00 -4.99
CA PHE A 34 -32.02 -1.65 -3.60
C PHE A 34 -33.20 -0.70 -3.46
N ASN A 35 -33.18 0.41 -4.22
CA ASN A 35 -34.26 1.39 -4.15
C ASN A 35 -35.61 0.83 -4.61
N THR A 36 -35.63 -0.07 -5.59
CA THR A 36 -36.84 -0.76 -6.05
C THR A 36 -37.36 -1.73 -4.99
N GLU A 37 -36.51 -2.55 -4.43
CA GLU A 37 -36.86 -3.54 -3.41
C GLU A 37 -37.45 -2.87 -2.16
N HIS A 38 -36.86 -1.72 -1.77
CA HIS A 38 -37.21 -0.99 -0.56
C HIS A 38 -38.15 0.21 -0.80
N ALA A 39 -38.76 0.32 -1.96
CA ALA A 39 -39.56 1.50 -2.35
C ALA A 39 -40.62 1.93 -1.32
N LYS A 40 -41.30 0.97 -0.69
CA LYS A 40 -42.34 1.28 0.33
C LYS A 40 -41.73 1.86 1.63
N ALA A 41 -40.61 1.34 2.07
CA ALA A 41 -39.91 1.84 3.27
C ALA A 41 -39.28 3.23 3.02
N ILE A 42 -38.80 3.47 1.79
CA ILE A 42 -38.31 4.76 1.34
C ILE A 42 -39.46 5.79 1.29
N GLU A 43 -40.60 5.45 0.70
CA GLU A 43 -41.79 6.31 0.67
C GLU A 43 -42.31 6.62 2.09
N ALA A 44 -42.21 5.66 3.00
CA ALA A 44 -42.61 5.85 4.40
C ALA A 44 -41.59 6.68 5.20
N GLY A 45 -40.40 6.97 4.64
CA GLY A 45 -39.32 7.67 5.33
C GLY A 45 -38.59 6.83 6.40
N GLU A 46 -38.73 5.50 6.37
CA GLU A 46 -38.09 4.56 7.30
C GLU A 46 -36.61 4.34 6.98
N ILE A 47 -36.27 4.38 5.69
CA ILE A 47 -34.90 4.29 5.19
C ILE A 47 -34.67 5.35 4.11
N GLU A 48 -33.39 5.76 3.94
CA GLU A 48 -33.00 6.67 2.87
C GLU A 48 -32.74 5.92 1.56
N ALA A 49 -33.15 6.53 0.44
CA ALA A 49 -32.81 6.02 -0.89
C ALA A 49 -31.29 6.13 -1.13
N LEU A 50 -30.69 5.08 -1.68
CA LEU A 50 -29.30 5.13 -2.09
C LEU A 50 -29.12 6.06 -3.29
N THR A 51 -28.01 6.80 -3.30
CA THR A 51 -27.64 7.75 -4.35
C THR A 51 -26.66 7.11 -5.34
N PRO A 52 -26.90 7.20 -6.66
CA PRO A 52 -25.97 6.71 -7.67
C PRO A 52 -24.58 7.37 -7.61
N SER A 53 -23.59 6.69 -8.14
CA SER A 53 -22.23 7.19 -8.35
C SER A 53 -22.01 7.63 -9.81
N SER A 54 -20.89 8.30 -10.11
CA SER A 54 -20.46 8.59 -11.48
C SER A 54 -18.94 8.56 -11.62
N VAL A 55 -18.48 8.41 -12.85
CA VAL A 55 -17.05 8.46 -13.17
C VAL A 55 -16.45 9.80 -12.77
N GLU A 56 -17.14 10.90 -13.07
CA GLU A 56 -16.70 12.26 -12.73
C GLU A 56 -16.60 12.48 -11.22
N PHE A 57 -17.52 11.90 -10.45
CA PHE A 57 -17.47 11.93 -8.99
C PHE A 57 -16.20 11.26 -8.48
N ILE A 58 -15.90 10.05 -8.96
CA ILE A 58 -14.72 9.29 -8.54
C ILE A 58 -13.44 10.04 -8.89
N GLU A 59 -13.30 10.48 -10.14
CA GLU A 59 -12.10 11.17 -10.61
C GLU A 59 -11.88 12.50 -9.86
N LYS A 60 -12.93 13.28 -9.65
CA LYS A 60 -12.84 14.53 -8.90
C LYS A 60 -12.51 14.31 -7.43
N ALA A 61 -13.07 13.26 -6.81
CA ALA A 61 -12.85 12.98 -5.39
C ALA A 61 -11.46 12.42 -5.09
N SER A 62 -10.88 11.64 -6.01
CA SER A 62 -9.67 10.84 -5.73
C SER A 62 -8.55 11.00 -6.75
N GLY A 63 -8.86 11.22 -8.02
CA GLY A 63 -7.93 11.12 -9.16
C GLY A 63 -7.82 9.70 -9.73
N ILE A 64 -8.54 8.71 -9.18
CA ILE A 64 -8.50 7.32 -9.62
C ILE A 64 -9.30 7.14 -10.91
N LYS A 65 -8.74 6.40 -11.89
CA LYS A 65 -9.41 6.05 -13.15
C LYS A 65 -9.65 4.55 -13.31
N SER A 66 -8.75 3.74 -12.74
CA SER A 66 -8.83 2.28 -12.77
C SER A 66 -8.14 1.66 -11.54
N ARG A 67 -8.30 0.37 -11.39
CA ARG A 67 -7.59 -0.45 -10.38
C ARG A 67 -7.39 -1.86 -10.92
N PHE A 68 -6.37 -2.53 -10.39
CA PHE A 68 -6.20 -3.96 -10.59
C PHE A 68 -6.82 -4.71 -9.42
N VAL A 69 -7.34 -5.90 -9.68
CA VAL A 69 -7.95 -6.75 -8.67
C VAL A 69 -7.62 -8.23 -8.93
N VAL A 70 -7.57 -9.02 -7.87
CA VAL A 70 -7.35 -10.48 -7.99
C VAL A 70 -8.56 -11.21 -8.56
N ASP A 71 -9.77 -10.70 -8.31
CA ASP A 71 -11.01 -11.15 -8.94
C ASP A 71 -11.92 -9.97 -9.29
N LYS A 72 -12.14 -9.79 -10.59
CA LYS A 72 -13.03 -8.79 -11.15
C LYS A 72 -14.49 -9.22 -11.11
N THR A 73 -14.74 -10.51 -11.30
CA THR A 73 -16.09 -11.02 -11.57
C THR A 73 -17.05 -10.76 -10.42
N GLY A 74 -16.60 -10.98 -9.19
CA GLY A 74 -17.39 -10.69 -8.01
C GLY A 74 -17.55 -9.19 -7.73
N VAL A 75 -16.49 -8.41 -8.00
CA VAL A 75 -16.48 -6.94 -7.77
C VAL A 75 -17.52 -6.22 -8.63
N ILE A 76 -17.66 -6.59 -9.90
CA ILE A 76 -18.60 -5.95 -10.85
C ILE A 76 -19.97 -6.65 -10.94
N ASP A 77 -20.21 -7.69 -10.16
CA ASP A 77 -21.55 -8.32 -10.05
C ASP A 77 -22.39 -7.54 -9.03
N PRO A 78 -23.47 -6.84 -9.42
CA PRO A 78 -24.27 -6.00 -8.52
C PRO A 78 -24.94 -6.78 -7.39
N ALA A 79 -25.09 -8.10 -7.51
CA ALA A 79 -25.64 -8.95 -6.45
C ALA A 79 -24.56 -9.34 -5.39
N VAL A 80 -23.29 -9.30 -5.75
CA VAL A 80 -22.14 -9.77 -4.95
C VAL A 80 -21.34 -8.60 -4.40
N MET A 81 -20.74 -7.80 -5.28
CA MET A 81 -19.93 -6.61 -4.97
C MET A 81 -18.82 -6.89 -3.95
N THR A 82 -18.14 -8.00 -4.14
CA THR A 82 -16.95 -8.41 -3.39
C THR A 82 -16.16 -9.41 -4.24
N PRO A 83 -14.83 -9.46 -4.16
CA PRO A 83 -14.07 -10.44 -4.93
C PRO A 83 -14.44 -11.86 -4.49
N ARG A 84 -14.52 -12.77 -5.46
CA ARG A 84 -14.75 -14.20 -5.24
C ARG A 84 -13.42 -14.93 -5.30
N ILE A 85 -12.75 -15.01 -4.17
CA ILE A 85 -11.48 -15.69 -4.04
C ILE A 85 -11.77 -17.11 -3.55
N PRO A 86 -11.48 -18.16 -4.35
CA PRO A 86 -11.71 -19.53 -3.90
C PRO A 86 -10.84 -19.88 -2.70
N GLU A 87 -11.43 -20.63 -1.76
CA GLU A 87 -10.67 -21.20 -0.65
C GLU A 87 -9.65 -22.19 -1.21
N ARG A 88 -8.44 -22.17 -0.65
CA ARG A 88 -7.34 -23.07 -1.03
C ARG A 88 -7.13 -24.13 0.04
N SER A 89 -6.64 -25.29 -0.40
CA SER A 89 -6.22 -26.34 0.53
C SER A 89 -5.00 -25.90 1.33
N ASN A 90 -4.78 -26.56 2.48
CA ASN A 90 -3.62 -26.27 3.33
C ASN A 90 -2.26 -26.62 2.68
N ASP A 91 -2.28 -27.38 1.57
CA ASP A 91 -1.09 -27.76 0.82
C ASP A 91 -0.71 -26.75 -0.27
N GLU A 92 -1.59 -25.77 -0.54
CA GLU A 92 -1.36 -24.70 -1.49
C GLU A 92 -0.87 -23.45 -0.78
N LEU A 93 -0.07 -22.62 -1.48
CA LEU A 93 0.24 -21.28 -1.00
C LEU A 93 -1.04 -20.46 -0.83
N SER A 94 -1.12 -19.69 0.24
CA SER A 94 -2.15 -18.67 0.36
C SER A 94 -2.01 -17.66 -0.78
N ILE A 95 -3.12 -17.07 -1.23
CA ILE A 95 -3.10 -16.15 -2.37
C ILE A 95 -2.22 -14.92 -2.12
N MET A 96 -2.20 -14.41 -0.89
CA MET A 96 -1.29 -13.31 -0.52
C MET A 96 0.18 -13.73 -0.64
N ALA A 97 0.54 -14.94 -0.19
CA ALA A 97 1.89 -15.45 -0.34
C ALA A 97 2.25 -15.65 -1.81
N GLU A 98 1.34 -16.14 -2.63
CA GLU A 98 1.56 -16.35 -4.08
C GLU A 98 1.89 -15.03 -4.79
N ILE A 99 1.08 -13.99 -4.62
CA ILE A 99 1.35 -12.68 -5.24
C ILE A 99 2.62 -12.04 -4.66
N GLY A 100 2.88 -12.23 -3.37
CA GLY A 100 4.12 -11.80 -2.72
C GLY A 100 5.35 -12.49 -3.28
N VAL A 101 5.30 -13.80 -3.51
CA VAL A 101 6.37 -14.58 -4.16
C VAL A 101 6.61 -14.09 -5.59
N ALA A 102 5.56 -13.75 -6.34
CA ALA A 102 5.71 -13.21 -7.69
C ALA A 102 6.48 -11.88 -7.69
N ALA A 103 6.12 -10.95 -6.83
CA ALA A 103 6.84 -9.67 -6.67
C ALA A 103 8.29 -9.89 -6.16
N ALA A 104 8.48 -10.82 -5.23
CA ALA A 104 9.80 -11.15 -4.69
C ALA A 104 10.73 -11.73 -5.76
N ARG A 105 10.22 -12.60 -6.64
CA ARG A 105 11.00 -13.14 -7.77
C ARG A 105 11.43 -12.06 -8.75
N ASP A 106 10.59 -11.08 -9.05
CA ASP A 106 10.98 -9.92 -9.86
C ASP A 106 12.10 -9.11 -9.17
N ALA A 107 11.97 -8.84 -7.86
CA ALA A 107 13.02 -8.17 -7.09
C ALA A 107 14.35 -8.94 -7.10
N ILE A 108 14.32 -10.26 -6.87
CA ILE A 108 15.51 -11.14 -6.87
C ILE A 108 16.17 -11.17 -8.24
N ALA A 109 15.39 -11.25 -9.32
CA ALA A 109 15.90 -11.21 -10.69
C ALA A 109 16.65 -9.89 -10.98
N ARG A 110 16.08 -8.75 -10.55
CA ARG A 110 16.71 -7.42 -10.69
C ARG A 110 17.93 -7.24 -9.79
N TRP A 111 17.93 -7.85 -8.62
CA TRP A 111 19.08 -7.87 -7.72
C TRP A 111 20.26 -8.64 -8.33
N GLY A 112 19.95 -9.70 -9.07
CA GLY A 112 20.92 -10.51 -9.80
C GLY A 112 21.86 -11.30 -8.89
N LYS A 113 21.36 -11.72 -7.73
CA LYS A 113 22.00 -12.62 -6.77
C LYS A 113 21.05 -13.78 -6.44
N ASP A 114 21.58 -14.82 -5.81
CA ASP A 114 20.79 -15.99 -5.40
C ASP A 114 19.95 -15.70 -4.15
N ALA A 115 18.73 -16.21 -4.11
CA ALA A 115 17.81 -16.04 -3.00
C ALA A 115 18.38 -16.56 -1.65
N SER A 116 19.26 -17.56 -1.67
CA SER A 116 19.94 -18.07 -0.49
C SER A 116 20.84 -17.05 0.23
N GLN A 117 21.13 -15.92 -0.41
CA GLN A 117 21.85 -14.81 0.23
C GLN A 117 20.97 -13.89 1.08
N ILE A 118 19.65 -14.10 1.06
CA ILE A 118 18.68 -13.37 1.91
C ILE A 118 18.61 -14.09 3.25
N ASP A 119 18.82 -13.35 4.33
CA ASP A 119 18.85 -13.88 5.70
C ASP A 119 17.50 -13.73 6.41
N ALA A 120 16.61 -12.82 5.93
CA ALA A 120 15.32 -12.61 6.54
C ALA A 120 14.24 -12.19 5.53
N VAL A 121 12.99 -12.57 5.80
CA VAL A 121 11.80 -12.17 5.05
C VAL A 121 10.82 -11.45 5.97
N ILE A 122 10.40 -10.25 5.61
CA ILE A 122 9.37 -9.47 6.30
C ILE A 122 8.17 -9.33 5.36
N CYS A 123 7.03 -9.91 5.71
CA CYS A 123 5.77 -9.61 5.03
C CYS A 123 5.13 -8.41 5.72
N ALA A 124 5.16 -7.26 5.06
CA ALA A 124 4.72 -5.99 5.60
C ALA A 124 3.50 -5.48 4.81
N ALA A 125 2.30 -5.75 5.30
CA ALA A 125 1.04 -5.49 4.61
C ALA A 125 -0.05 -4.96 5.55
N SER A 126 -1.12 -4.41 4.97
CA SER A 126 -2.23 -3.84 5.73
C SER A 126 -3.15 -4.89 6.35
N ASN A 127 -3.20 -6.07 5.77
CA ASN A 127 -3.95 -7.21 6.26
C ASN A 127 -3.14 -8.49 6.06
N MET A 128 -3.37 -9.48 6.91
CA MET A 128 -2.80 -10.81 6.77
C MET A 128 -3.92 -11.80 6.49
N GLN A 129 -3.76 -12.66 5.50
CA GLN A 129 -4.77 -13.63 5.11
C GLN A 129 -5.08 -14.60 6.25
N ARG A 130 -4.09 -14.89 7.09
CA ARG A 130 -4.23 -15.73 8.28
C ARG A 130 -3.31 -15.26 9.41
N ALA A 131 -3.63 -15.66 10.64
CA ALA A 131 -2.87 -15.28 11.81
C ALA A 131 -1.52 -16.04 11.91
N TYR A 132 -1.52 -17.33 11.57
CA TYR A 132 -0.33 -18.20 11.60
C TYR A 132 -0.57 -19.48 10.76
N PRO A 133 0.47 -20.13 10.18
CA PRO A 133 1.84 -19.59 10.10
C PRO A 133 1.87 -18.22 9.41
N ALA A 134 2.93 -17.43 9.72
CA ALA A 134 3.09 -16.11 9.12
C ALA A 134 3.20 -16.18 7.59
N MET A 135 2.66 -15.18 6.87
CA MET A 135 2.78 -15.09 5.42
C MET A 135 4.25 -15.05 4.97
N ALA A 136 5.11 -14.37 5.75
CA ALA A 136 6.54 -14.33 5.52
C ALA A 136 7.19 -15.71 5.49
N ILE A 137 6.72 -16.65 6.32
CA ILE A 137 7.27 -18.02 6.38
C ILE A 137 6.84 -18.83 5.14
N GLU A 138 5.63 -18.63 4.63
CA GLU A 138 5.22 -19.24 3.35
C GLU A 138 6.05 -18.70 2.18
N ILE A 139 6.25 -17.38 2.12
CA ILE A 139 7.07 -16.72 1.10
C ILE A 139 8.52 -17.22 1.18
N GLN A 140 9.07 -17.30 2.39
CA GLN A 140 10.42 -17.81 2.66
C GLN A 140 10.60 -19.23 2.12
N GLN A 141 9.67 -20.13 2.44
CA GLN A 141 9.70 -21.52 1.96
C GLN A 141 9.59 -21.60 0.43
N ALA A 142 8.67 -20.86 -0.17
CA ALA A 142 8.44 -20.88 -1.62
C ALA A 142 9.63 -20.33 -2.44
N LEU A 143 10.49 -19.51 -1.82
CA LEU A 143 11.69 -18.95 -2.43
C LEU A 143 12.97 -19.72 -2.07
N GLY A 144 12.89 -20.74 -1.20
CA GLY A 144 14.06 -21.48 -0.74
C GLY A 144 15.02 -20.64 0.11
N ILE A 145 14.51 -19.65 0.83
CA ILE A 145 15.30 -18.77 1.71
C ILE A 145 15.40 -19.45 3.07
N GLU A 146 16.62 -19.56 3.59
CA GLU A 146 16.89 -19.95 4.97
C GLU A 146 16.90 -18.71 5.89
N GLY A 147 16.94 -18.92 7.21
CA GLY A 147 16.96 -17.82 8.17
C GLY A 147 15.60 -17.64 8.86
N PHE A 148 15.10 -16.41 8.98
CA PHE A 148 13.88 -16.14 9.72
C PHE A 148 12.90 -15.26 8.93
N GLY A 149 11.62 -15.35 9.30
CA GLY A 149 10.56 -14.50 8.71
C GLY A 149 9.45 -14.20 9.70
N PHE A 150 8.81 -13.04 9.54
CA PHE A 150 7.66 -12.63 10.33
C PHE A 150 6.80 -11.62 9.57
N ASP A 151 5.54 -11.50 10.02
CA ASP A 151 4.58 -10.57 9.48
C ASP A 151 4.58 -9.26 10.28
N MET A 152 4.38 -8.14 9.58
CA MET A 152 4.26 -6.81 10.14
C MET A 152 3.02 -6.11 9.57
N ASN A 153 2.17 -5.54 10.43
CA ASN A 153 1.03 -4.75 10.03
C ASN A 153 1.10 -3.34 10.65
N VAL A 154 1.32 -2.36 9.80
CA VAL A 154 1.23 -0.92 10.10
C VAL A 154 0.38 -0.25 9.02
N ALA A 155 -0.67 -0.94 8.57
CA ALA A 155 -1.56 -0.49 7.49
C ALA A 155 -0.75 0.02 6.28
N CYS A 156 -1.14 1.18 5.71
CA CYS A 156 -0.49 1.74 4.52
C CYS A 156 0.99 2.12 4.72
N SER A 157 1.50 2.17 5.96
CA SER A 157 2.89 2.49 6.25
C SER A 157 3.79 1.26 6.35
N SER A 158 3.25 0.05 6.19
CA SER A 158 3.99 -1.19 6.43
C SER A 158 5.28 -1.29 5.60
N ALA A 159 5.30 -0.81 4.35
CA ALA A 159 6.51 -0.86 3.51
C ALA A 159 7.68 -0.05 4.11
N THR A 160 7.45 1.19 4.53
CA THR A 160 8.51 2.04 5.10
C THR A 160 8.95 1.56 6.48
N PHE A 161 8.03 1.01 7.28
CA PHE A 161 8.35 0.33 8.54
C PHE A 161 9.18 -0.93 8.30
N GLY A 162 8.82 -1.73 7.28
CA GLY A 162 9.60 -2.90 6.86
C GLY A 162 11.02 -2.55 6.40
N ILE A 163 11.17 -1.52 5.56
CA ILE A 163 12.49 -1.03 5.12
C ILE A 163 13.33 -0.55 6.31
N LYS A 164 12.74 0.19 7.26
CA LYS A 164 13.43 0.61 8.48
C LYS A 164 13.89 -0.59 9.31
N THR A 165 13.01 -1.57 9.51
CA THR A 165 13.35 -2.80 10.27
C THR A 165 14.47 -3.59 9.57
N ALA A 166 14.41 -3.70 8.24
CA ALA A 166 15.48 -4.32 7.45
C ALA A 166 16.82 -3.60 7.62
N ALA A 167 16.80 -2.26 7.52
CA ALA A 167 18.01 -1.45 7.73
C ALA A 167 18.59 -1.61 9.14
N ASP A 168 17.74 -1.75 10.17
CA ASP A 168 18.20 -1.99 11.55
C ASP A 168 18.83 -3.37 11.72
N TYR A 169 18.30 -4.42 11.11
CA TYR A 169 18.92 -5.74 11.13
C TYR A 169 20.30 -5.73 10.47
N ILE A 170 20.44 -4.97 9.37
CA ILE A 170 21.73 -4.80 8.71
C ILE A 170 22.67 -4.00 9.60
N ALA A 171 22.25 -2.88 10.15
CA ALA A 171 23.07 -2.00 10.98
C ALA A 171 23.60 -2.69 12.25
N THR A 172 22.85 -3.67 12.78
CA THR A 172 23.23 -4.48 13.95
C THR A 172 23.98 -5.77 13.60
N GLY A 173 24.12 -6.09 12.30
CA GLY A 173 24.75 -7.34 11.84
C GLY A 173 23.87 -8.58 12.01
N SER A 174 22.57 -8.41 12.29
CA SER A 174 21.63 -9.53 12.44
C SER A 174 21.24 -10.16 11.10
N ALA A 175 21.36 -9.42 10.01
CA ALA A 175 21.15 -9.87 8.64
C ALA A 175 22.08 -9.13 7.68
N ARG A 176 22.42 -9.75 6.53
CA ARG A 176 23.20 -9.15 5.44
C ARG A 176 22.31 -8.65 4.32
N ALA A 177 21.22 -9.36 4.08
CA ALA A 177 20.17 -8.98 3.14
C ALA A 177 18.80 -9.37 3.69
N VAL A 178 17.82 -8.48 3.51
CA VAL A 178 16.44 -8.66 3.98
C VAL A 178 15.50 -8.40 2.81
N LEU A 179 14.56 -9.30 2.61
CA LEU A 179 13.46 -9.17 1.66
C LEU A 179 12.22 -8.65 2.40
N VAL A 180 11.75 -7.47 2.01
CA VAL A 180 10.48 -6.89 2.49
C VAL A 180 9.45 -7.07 1.38
N VAL A 181 8.35 -7.74 1.67
CA VAL A 181 7.27 -8.02 0.70
C VAL A 181 5.98 -7.36 1.16
N ASN A 182 5.28 -6.70 0.25
CA ASN A 182 4.04 -5.98 0.52
C ASN A 182 2.92 -6.54 -0.37
N PRO A 183 2.36 -7.71 -0.05
CA PRO A 183 1.23 -8.27 -0.78
C PRO A 183 -0.07 -7.64 -0.28
N GLU A 184 -0.79 -6.96 -1.15
CA GLU A 184 -2.02 -6.24 -0.80
C GLU A 184 -3.20 -6.74 -1.63
N ILE A 185 -4.17 -7.36 -0.96
CA ILE A 185 -5.48 -7.71 -1.52
C ILE A 185 -6.53 -6.84 -0.83
N THR A 186 -6.47 -5.55 -1.12
CA THR A 186 -7.29 -4.53 -0.47
C THR A 186 -8.75 -4.57 -0.90
N SER A 187 -9.04 -5.15 -2.07
CA SER A 187 -10.39 -5.42 -2.53
C SER A 187 -11.17 -6.34 -1.57
N GLY A 188 -10.46 -7.22 -0.87
CA GLY A 188 -11.06 -8.19 0.07
C GLY A 188 -11.69 -7.57 1.32
N HIS A 189 -11.35 -6.33 1.65
CA HIS A 189 -11.91 -5.63 2.83
C HIS A 189 -12.58 -4.28 2.50
N LEU A 190 -12.70 -3.95 1.21
CA LEU A 190 -13.43 -2.77 0.76
C LEU A 190 -14.94 -3.02 0.75
N ASN A 191 -15.71 -2.05 1.24
CA ASN A 191 -17.16 -2.04 1.04
C ASN A 191 -17.48 -1.44 -0.35
N PHE A 192 -17.64 -2.30 -1.36
CA PHE A 192 -18.04 -1.86 -2.70
C PHE A 192 -19.48 -1.31 -2.78
N ARG A 193 -20.27 -1.44 -1.70
CA ARG A 193 -21.64 -0.87 -1.60
C ARG A 193 -21.64 0.49 -0.91
N ASP A 194 -20.51 1.00 -0.46
CA ASP A 194 -20.39 2.35 0.08
C ASP A 194 -20.01 3.34 -1.03
N ARG A 195 -20.92 4.27 -1.34
CA ARG A 195 -20.74 5.27 -2.40
C ARG A 195 -19.46 6.08 -2.26
N ASP A 196 -19.07 6.40 -1.04
CA ASP A 196 -17.97 7.32 -0.76
C ASP A 196 -16.59 6.62 -0.78
N SER A 197 -16.56 5.28 -0.77
CA SER A 197 -15.31 4.51 -0.70
C SER A 197 -15.18 3.38 -1.72
N HIS A 198 -16.25 2.96 -2.41
CA HIS A 198 -16.27 1.78 -3.31
C HIS A 198 -15.18 1.76 -4.40
N PHE A 199 -14.55 2.90 -4.67
CA PHE A 199 -13.58 3.08 -5.73
C PHE A 199 -12.12 3.16 -5.25
N ILE A 200 -11.88 3.18 -3.93
CA ILE A 200 -10.60 3.61 -3.35
C ILE A 200 -9.48 2.62 -3.63
N PHE A 201 -9.72 1.32 -3.51
CA PHE A 201 -8.65 0.32 -3.43
C PHE A 201 -8.42 -0.48 -4.71
N GLY A 202 -7.17 -0.97 -4.83
CA GLY A 202 -6.74 -1.95 -5.82
C GLY A 202 -5.71 -2.92 -5.22
N ASP A 203 -5.57 -4.09 -5.85
CA ASP A 203 -4.71 -5.19 -5.42
C ASP A 203 -3.39 -5.19 -6.16
N VAL A 204 -2.32 -5.57 -5.47
CA VAL A 204 -0.96 -5.62 -6.02
C VAL A 204 -0.03 -6.32 -5.03
N ALA A 205 1.17 -6.68 -5.45
CA ALA A 205 2.27 -6.97 -4.53
C ALA A 205 3.54 -6.24 -4.96
N THR A 206 4.30 -5.75 -3.98
CA THR A 206 5.65 -5.22 -4.19
C THR A 206 6.65 -5.94 -3.30
N ALA A 207 7.92 -5.86 -3.69
CA ALA A 207 9.03 -6.36 -2.90
C ALA A 207 10.21 -5.39 -2.93
N VAL A 208 10.95 -5.32 -1.83
CA VAL A 208 12.15 -4.51 -1.69
C VAL A 208 13.25 -5.37 -1.08
N ILE A 209 14.42 -5.42 -1.71
CA ILE A 209 15.61 -6.04 -1.15
C ILE A 209 16.47 -4.94 -0.55
N VAL A 210 16.69 -5.02 0.74
CA VAL A 210 17.61 -4.16 1.49
C VAL A 210 18.83 -4.99 1.85
N GLU A 211 20.00 -4.55 1.44
CA GLU A 211 21.26 -5.27 1.72
C GLU A 211 22.33 -4.38 2.33
N ARG A 212 23.33 -5.00 2.94
CA ARG A 212 24.50 -4.32 3.47
C ARG A 212 25.30 -3.68 2.32
N GLU A 213 25.70 -2.45 2.48
CA GLU A 213 26.28 -1.63 1.42
C GLU A 213 27.54 -2.24 0.78
N ASP A 214 28.42 -2.85 1.58
CA ASP A 214 29.66 -3.46 1.10
C ASP A 214 29.46 -4.71 0.23
N LEU A 215 28.26 -5.31 0.31
CA LEU A 215 27.86 -6.46 -0.52
C LEU A 215 27.16 -6.02 -1.82
N ALA A 216 26.70 -4.78 -1.88
CA ALA A 216 26.02 -4.25 -3.05
C ALA A 216 26.99 -4.05 -4.21
N LYS A 217 26.53 -4.31 -5.44
CA LYS A 217 27.33 -4.07 -6.64
C LYS A 217 27.69 -2.58 -6.75
N PRO A 218 28.93 -2.22 -7.11
CA PRO A 218 29.34 -0.83 -7.26
C PRO A 218 28.41 -0.04 -8.21
N GLY A 219 27.98 1.15 -7.78
CA GLY A 219 27.08 2.02 -8.56
C GLY A 219 25.65 1.52 -8.68
N GLN A 220 25.28 0.40 -8.05
CA GLN A 220 23.94 -0.17 -8.09
C GLN A 220 23.18 0.11 -6.80
N GLY A 221 21.85 0.35 -6.90
CA GLY A 221 20.97 0.53 -5.77
C GLY A 221 20.95 1.96 -5.24
N TRP A 222 20.43 2.10 -4.03
CA TRP A 222 20.13 3.36 -3.37
C TRP A 222 20.60 3.35 -1.93
N GLU A 223 21.51 4.24 -1.58
CA GLU A 223 21.91 4.45 -0.20
C GLU A 223 20.70 4.93 0.62
N ILE A 224 20.49 4.34 1.79
CA ILE A 224 19.52 4.81 2.76
C ILE A 224 20.20 5.87 3.63
N LEU A 225 19.89 7.15 3.37
CA LEU A 225 20.44 8.28 4.11
C LEU A 225 19.88 8.34 5.53
N GLY A 226 18.64 7.95 5.70
CA GLY A 226 17.95 7.88 6.98
C GLY A 226 16.51 7.45 6.85
N THR A 227 16.00 6.98 7.97
CA THR A 227 14.60 6.54 8.11
C THR A 227 13.99 7.17 9.36
N ARG A 228 12.72 7.54 9.30
CA ARG A 228 11.97 8.05 10.46
C ARG A 228 10.55 7.49 10.45
N LEU A 229 10.08 7.07 11.62
CA LEU A 229 8.75 6.52 11.82
C LEU A 229 7.98 7.36 12.84
N LYS A 230 6.65 7.47 12.65
CA LYS A 230 5.75 8.17 13.56
C LYS A 230 4.41 7.44 13.61
N THR A 231 3.82 7.35 14.79
CA THR A 231 2.43 6.89 14.97
C THR A 231 1.68 7.83 15.90
N GLN A 232 0.37 7.96 15.65
CA GLN A 232 -0.55 8.74 16.47
C GLN A 232 -1.92 8.10 16.41
N PHE A 233 -2.49 7.71 17.55
CA PHE A 233 -3.77 7.03 17.57
C PHE A 233 -4.90 7.86 16.96
N SER A 234 -5.67 7.26 16.04
CA SER A 234 -6.88 7.81 15.44
C SER A 234 -7.77 6.71 14.88
N ASN A 235 -9.08 6.81 15.11
CA ASN A 235 -10.11 5.95 14.51
C ASN A 235 -10.68 6.49 13.20
N ASN A 236 -10.14 7.58 12.65
CA ASN A 236 -10.65 8.17 11.42
C ASN A 236 -10.44 7.30 10.17
N ILE A 237 -9.53 6.32 10.26
CA ILE A 237 -9.39 5.22 9.29
C ILE A 237 -9.34 3.94 10.11
N ARG A 238 -10.26 3.01 9.85
CA ARG A 238 -10.33 1.76 10.60
C ARG A 238 -10.89 0.61 9.78
N ASN A 239 -10.60 -0.58 10.24
CA ASN A 239 -11.21 -1.83 9.86
C ASN A 239 -11.19 -2.70 11.11
N ASN A 240 -12.36 -2.99 11.65
CA ASN A 240 -12.49 -3.73 12.93
C ASN A 240 -12.65 -5.25 12.73
N PHE A 241 -12.34 -5.77 11.54
CA PHE A 241 -12.31 -7.21 11.31
C PHE A 241 -11.09 -7.84 11.98
N GLY A 242 -11.31 -8.94 12.71
CA GLY A 242 -10.24 -9.66 13.35
C GLY A 242 -10.72 -11.02 13.90
N PHE A 243 -9.81 -11.82 14.43
CA PHE A 243 -10.12 -13.19 14.90
C PHE A 243 -11.18 -13.23 16.01
N LEU A 244 -11.32 -12.16 16.79
CA LEU A 244 -12.35 -12.03 17.84
C LEU A 244 -13.77 -11.82 17.27
N ASN A 245 -13.95 -11.59 15.98
CA ASN A 245 -15.30 -11.50 15.38
C ASN A 245 -16.13 -12.75 15.65
N ARG A 246 -15.50 -13.93 15.71
CA ARG A 246 -16.17 -15.17 16.07
C ARG A 246 -16.73 -15.15 17.51
N ALA A 247 -16.10 -14.41 18.40
CA ALA A 247 -16.54 -14.25 19.79
C ALA A 247 -17.60 -13.15 19.99
N ALA A 248 -17.85 -12.36 18.94
CA ALA A 248 -18.86 -11.30 18.90
C ALA A 248 -19.71 -11.42 17.61
N PRO A 249 -20.48 -12.52 17.46
CA PRO A 249 -21.15 -12.87 16.20
C PRO A 249 -22.21 -11.84 15.77
N GLU A 250 -22.80 -11.12 16.70
CA GLU A 250 -23.81 -10.07 16.43
C GLU A 250 -23.23 -8.90 15.63
N GLY A 251 -21.92 -8.68 15.73
CA GLY A 251 -21.22 -7.61 15.02
C GLY A 251 -20.63 -8.00 13.65
N ILE A 252 -20.68 -9.27 13.24
CA ILE A 252 -19.96 -9.73 12.04
C ILE A 252 -20.38 -8.99 10.77
N GLY A 253 -21.66 -8.62 10.64
CA GLY A 253 -22.19 -7.88 9.49
C GLY A 253 -22.14 -6.36 9.62
N ALA A 254 -21.54 -5.82 10.67
CA ALA A 254 -21.47 -4.38 10.88
C ALA A 254 -20.52 -3.72 9.84
N ASP A 255 -20.88 -2.51 9.39
CA ASP A 255 -20.14 -1.77 8.35
C ASP A 255 -18.67 -1.53 8.71
N ASP A 256 -18.36 -1.37 10.02
CA ASP A 256 -16.99 -1.14 10.49
C ASP A 256 -16.09 -2.40 10.49
N LYS A 257 -16.62 -3.56 10.10
CA LYS A 257 -15.84 -4.78 9.80
C LYS A 257 -15.20 -4.74 8.42
N LEU A 258 -15.59 -3.78 7.59
CA LEU A 258 -14.93 -3.42 6.36
C LEU A 258 -14.20 -2.07 6.54
N PHE A 259 -13.57 -1.59 5.48
CA PHE A 259 -12.86 -0.31 5.51
C PHE A 259 -13.83 0.86 5.73
N VAL A 260 -13.52 1.72 6.70
CA VAL A 260 -14.25 2.96 6.98
C VAL A 260 -13.25 4.11 7.14
N GLN A 261 -13.52 5.25 6.50
CA GLN A 261 -12.73 6.46 6.69
C GLN A 261 -13.57 7.73 6.80
N GLU A 262 -13.09 8.67 7.60
CA GLU A 262 -13.58 10.03 7.69
C GLU A 262 -12.68 10.97 6.84
N GLY A 263 -12.76 10.86 5.51
CA GLY A 263 -11.80 11.41 4.56
C GLY A 263 -11.42 12.87 4.77
N ARG A 264 -12.38 13.76 5.13
CA ARG A 264 -12.12 15.19 5.39
C ARG A 264 -11.26 15.40 6.64
N LYS A 265 -11.47 14.60 7.70
CA LYS A 265 -10.65 14.67 8.92
C LYS A 265 -9.26 14.14 8.64
N VAL A 266 -9.18 13.00 7.95
CA VAL A 266 -7.90 12.39 7.52
C VAL A 266 -7.07 13.40 6.74
N PHE A 267 -7.64 14.04 5.72
CA PHE A 267 -6.94 15.04 4.92
C PHE A 267 -6.37 16.17 5.79
N ARG A 268 -7.21 16.74 6.67
CA ARG A 268 -6.84 17.88 7.52
C ARG A 268 -5.75 17.53 8.53
N GLU A 269 -5.69 16.30 9.01
CA GLU A 269 -4.76 15.87 10.07
C GLU A 269 -3.48 15.26 9.49
N VAL A 270 -3.59 14.43 8.44
CA VAL A 270 -2.44 13.70 7.87
C VAL A 270 -1.55 14.60 7.03
N VAL A 271 -2.11 15.50 6.22
CA VAL A 271 -1.31 16.37 5.34
C VAL A 271 -0.28 17.21 6.12
N PRO A 272 -0.65 17.97 7.18
CA PRO A 272 0.34 18.69 7.96
C PRO A 272 1.30 17.75 8.69
N MET A 273 0.81 16.70 9.35
CA MET A 273 1.64 15.74 10.10
C MET A 273 2.76 15.14 9.23
N VAL A 274 2.42 14.70 8.02
CA VAL A 274 3.39 14.09 7.09
C VAL A 274 4.35 15.13 6.53
N SER A 275 3.86 16.29 6.13
CA SER A 275 4.71 17.37 5.58
C SER A 275 5.74 17.86 6.61
N GLU A 276 5.33 18.09 7.84
CA GLU A 276 6.21 18.48 8.95
C GLU A 276 7.25 17.39 9.23
N MET A 277 6.81 16.12 9.31
CA MET A 277 7.71 14.97 9.53
C MET A 277 8.78 14.88 8.44
N ILE A 278 8.43 15.12 7.17
CA ILE A 278 9.38 15.08 6.04
C ILE A 278 10.41 16.21 6.19
N VAL A 279 9.96 17.44 6.41
CA VAL A 279 10.83 18.62 6.52
C VAL A 279 11.77 18.49 7.74
N ASP A 280 11.25 18.08 8.89
CA ASP A 280 12.05 17.86 10.10
C ASP A 280 13.07 16.74 9.93
N HIS A 281 12.71 15.69 9.20
CA HIS A 281 13.64 14.59 8.94
C HIS A 281 14.74 15.00 7.95
N ALA A 282 14.37 15.71 6.88
CA ALA A 282 15.34 16.27 5.94
C ALA A 282 16.36 17.19 6.65
N GLY A 283 15.87 18.10 7.50
CA GLY A 283 16.73 18.98 8.31
C GLY A 283 17.68 18.21 9.22
N ALA A 284 17.23 17.14 9.87
CA ALA A 284 18.07 16.28 10.71
C ALA A 284 19.15 15.54 9.92
N LEU A 285 18.93 15.26 8.64
CA LEU A 285 19.89 14.63 7.74
C LEU A 285 20.78 15.64 7.00
N GLY A 286 20.55 16.93 7.14
CA GLY A 286 21.23 17.97 6.35
C GLY A 286 20.85 17.94 4.86
N VAL A 287 19.69 17.40 4.53
CA VAL A 287 19.14 17.34 3.16
C VAL A 287 18.20 18.52 2.96
N ASP A 288 18.39 19.26 1.87
CA ASP A 288 17.43 20.29 1.45
C ASP A 288 16.19 19.64 0.84
N PRO A 289 15.01 19.73 1.47
CA PRO A 289 13.81 19.12 0.93
C PRO A 289 13.37 19.73 -0.40
N THR A 290 13.73 20.99 -0.67
CA THR A 290 13.38 21.70 -1.93
C THR A 290 14.22 21.23 -3.12
N GLY A 291 15.35 20.57 -2.85
CA GLY A 291 16.27 20.00 -3.83
C GLY A 291 16.05 18.50 -4.10
N LEU A 292 15.04 17.88 -3.50
CA LEU A 292 14.71 16.48 -3.78
C LEU A 292 14.26 16.32 -5.23
N LYS A 293 14.92 15.44 -5.97
CA LYS A 293 14.56 15.18 -7.36
C LYS A 293 13.19 14.51 -7.49
N ARG A 294 12.79 13.72 -6.46
CA ARG A 294 11.53 12.97 -6.52
C ARG A 294 10.95 12.64 -5.16
N LEU A 295 9.62 12.70 -5.11
CA LEU A 295 8.80 12.26 -3.99
C LEU A 295 7.99 11.04 -4.44
N TRP A 296 8.20 9.88 -3.81
CA TRP A 296 7.43 8.66 -3.98
C TRP A 296 6.53 8.48 -2.77
N LEU A 297 5.40 9.17 -2.80
CA LEU A 297 4.45 9.21 -1.68
C LEU A 297 3.46 8.05 -1.75
N HIS A 298 2.87 7.71 -0.62
CA HIS A 298 1.69 6.85 -0.56
C HIS A 298 0.58 7.38 -1.47
N GLN A 299 -0.10 6.50 -2.17
CA GLN A 299 -1.08 6.79 -3.20
C GLN A 299 -2.52 6.68 -2.64
N ALA A 300 -2.91 7.58 -1.74
CA ALA A 300 -4.23 7.59 -1.13
C ALA A 300 -5.24 8.48 -1.87
N ASN A 301 -4.82 9.68 -2.25
CA ASN A 301 -5.65 10.68 -2.90
C ASN A 301 -4.74 11.71 -3.59
N ILE A 302 -5.04 12.08 -4.82
CA ILE A 302 -4.21 13.00 -5.61
C ILE A 302 -4.04 14.37 -4.92
N ASN A 303 -5.11 14.88 -4.31
CA ASN A 303 -5.07 16.19 -3.64
C ASN A 303 -4.18 16.17 -2.39
N MET A 304 -4.12 15.05 -1.66
CA MET A 304 -3.19 14.88 -0.55
C MET A 304 -1.74 14.90 -1.05
N ASN A 305 -1.44 14.16 -2.10
CA ASN A 305 -0.09 14.08 -2.67
C ASN A 305 0.37 15.45 -3.20
N VAL A 306 -0.48 16.16 -3.94
CA VAL A 306 -0.18 17.52 -4.42
C VAL A 306 0.10 18.47 -3.26
N MET A 307 -0.73 18.44 -2.22
CA MET A 307 -0.57 19.34 -1.07
C MET A 307 0.68 19.02 -0.23
N ILE A 308 0.99 17.75 -0.03
CA ILE A 308 2.23 17.33 0.65
C ILE A 308 3.44 17.74 -0.19
N GLY A 309 3.45 17.45 -1.49
CA GLY A 309 4.51 17.84 -2.40
C GLY A 309 4.77 19.34 -2.38
N LYS A 310 3.73 20.14 -2.48
CA LYS A 310 3.82 21.62 -2.40
C LYS A 310 4.42 22.11 -1.07
N ARG A 311 4.03 21.53 0.05
CA ARG A 311 4.56 21.90 1.37
C ARG A 311 6.02 21.50 1.55
N VAL A 312 6.41 20.33 1.04
CA VAL A 312 7.77 19.81 1.15
C VAL A 312 8.73 20.57 0.24
N LEU A 313 8.33 20.81 -1.01
CA LEU A 313 9.16 21.51 -1.99
C LEU A 313 9.11 23.05 -1.86
N GLY A 314 8.18 23.59 -1.07
CA GLY A 314 7.98 25.04 -0.92
C GLY A 314 7.41 25.73 -2.17
N ARG A 315 7.01 24.97 -3.17
CA ARG A 315 6.41 25.39 -4.47
C ARG A 315 5.52 24.30 -5.02
N ASP A 316 4.79 24.58 -6.07
CA ASP A 316 4.08 23.53 -6.79
C ASP A 316 5.10 22.56 -7.42
N PRO A 317 4.90 21.24 -7.29
CA PRO A 317 5.79 20.25 -7.90
C PRO A 317 5.80 20.37 -9.42
N GLU A 318 6.98 20.27 -10.02
CA GLU A 318 7.13 20.13 -11.47
C GLU A 318 6.64 18.73 -11.92
N PRO A 319 6.29 18.57 -13.21
CA PRO A 319 5.91 17.26 -13.73
C PRO A 319 6.97 16.19 -13.45
N GLY A 320 6.57 15.09 -12.81
CA GLY A 320 7.45 13.98 -12.45
C GLY A 320 8.16 14.09 -11.11
N GLU A 321 8.18 15.25 -10.43
CA GLU A 321 8.76 15.37 -9.09
C GLU A 321 7.93 14.67 -8.02
N ASN A 322 6.62 14.76 -8.10
CA ASN A 322 5.69 14.05 -7.22
C ASN A 322 4.97 12.96 -8.02
N VAL A 323 5.43 11.74 -7.88
CA VAL A 323 4.98 10.62 -8.71
C VAL A 323 3.54 10.23 -8.35
N ILE A 324 2.70 10.17 -9.36
CA ILE A 324 1.30 9.71 -9.25
C ILE A 324 1.16 8.42 -10.07
N ILE A 325 0.74 7.36 -9.40
CA ILE A 325 0.33 6.08 -10.01
C ILE A 325 -1.11 5.73 -9.65
N LEU A 326 -1.73 6.59 -8.86
CA LEU A 326 -3.06 6.43 -8.30
C LEU A 326 -4.14 6.31 -9.37
N ASP A 327 -3.98 7.00 -10.50
CA ASP A 327 -4.91 6.95 -11.62
C ASP A 327 -5.04 5.55 -12.23
N THR A 328 -3.99 4.76 -12.18
CA THR A 328 -3.91 3.41 -12.76
C THR A 328 -4.11 2.30 -11.73
N TYR A 329 -3.49 2.44 -10.55
CA TYR A 329 -3.45 1.39 -9.52
C TYR A 329 -4.45 1.60 -8.40
N ALA A 330 -5.08 2.78 -8.29
CA ALA A 330 -5.82 3.23 -7.12
C ALA A 330 -4.94 3.19 -5.84
N ASN A 331 -5.55 3.15 -4.67
CA ASN A 331 -4.83 2.99 -3.41
C ASN A 331 -4.51 1.51 -3.17
N THR A 332 -3.27 1.15 -3.25
CA THR A 332 -2.76 -0.20 -2.99
C THR A 332 -2.13 -0.34 -1.59
N SER A 333 -2.64 0.42 -0.64
CA SER A 333 -2.19 0.42 0.75
C SER A 333 -0.66 0.59 0.89
N SER A 334 0.04 -0.37 1.51
CA SER A 334 1.48 -0.28 1.76
C SER A 334 2.34 -0.29 0.50
N ALA A 335 1.85 -0.87 -0.59
CA ALA A 335 2.61 -1.02 -1.83
C ALA A 335 2.71 0.28 -2.66
N GLY A 336 1.80 1.25 -2.48
CA GLY A 336 1.66 2.39 -3.39
C GLY A 336 2.91 3.27 -3.51
N SER A 337 3.62 3.55 -2.43
CA SER A 337 4.89 4.30 -2.47
C SER A 337 6.02 3.50 -3.12
N ILE A 338 6.00 2.17 -2.98
CA ILE A 338 6.99 1.29 -3.60
C ILE A 338 6.73 1.14 -5.11
N ILE A 339 5.47 1.07 -5.55
CA ILE A 339 5.14 1.11 -6.99
C ILE A 339 5.65 2.41 -7.60
N ALA A 340 5.38 3.55 -6.96
CA ALA A 340 5.85 4.85 -7.42
C ALA A 340 7.39 4.89 -7.53
N PHE A 341 8.11 4.38 -6.52
CA PHE A 341 9.56 4.26 -6.52
C PHE A 341 10.06 3.30 -7.60
N HIS A 342 9.45 2.12 -7.74
CA HIS A 342 9.82 1.11 -8.72
C HIS A 342 9.69 1.62 -10.16
N SER A 343 8.60 2.37 -10.43
CA SER A 343 8.23 2.78 -11.80
C SER A 343 8.84 4.08 -12.27
N ALA A 344 9.38 4.91 -11.36
CA ALA A 344 9.82 6.26 -11.71
C ALA A 344 11.14 6.62 -11.03
N ASN A 345 12.23 5.97 -11.45
CA ASN A 345 13.55 6.19 -10.89
C ASN A 345 14.71 6.03 -11.91
N GLU A 346 14.41 5.72 -13.17
CA GLU A 346 15.42 5.39 -14.19
C GLU A 346 16.30 6.59 -14.61
N ASP A 347 15.78 7.80 -14.47
CA ASP A 347 16.47 9.06 -14.84
C ASP A 347 17.41 9.60 -13.75
N PHE A 348 17.56 8.87 -12.63
CA PHE A 348 18.43 9.29 -11.54
C PHE A 348 19.90 9.04 -11.85
N GLN A 349 20.71 10.06 -11.57
CA GLN A 349 22.17 9.99 -11.63
C GLN A 349 22.74 9.77 -10.23
N SER A 350 23.98 9.25 -10.17
CA SER A 350 24.69 9.11 -8.89
C SER A 350 24.74 10.44 -8.13
N GLY A 351 24.32 10.41 -6.89
CA GLY A 351 24.22 11.58 -6.01
C GLY A 351 22.84 12.21 -5.93
N ASP A 352 21.95 11.95 -6.90
CA ASP A 352 20.57 12.43 -6.85
C ASP A 352 19.83 11.87 -5.63
N THR A 353 19.02 12.69 -4.97
CA THR A 353 18.28 12.32 -3.76
C THR A 353 16.77 12.28 -4.02
N GLY A 354 16.10 11.38 -3.31
CA GLY A 354 14.64 11.25 -3.33
C GLY A 354 14.09 10.78 -2.00
N LEU A 355 12.77 10.77 -1.90
CA LEU A 355 12.05 10.41 -0.68
C LEU A 355 10.97 9.38 -0.97
N ILE A 356 11.04 8.22 -0.32
CA ILE A 356 9.93 7.28 -0.18
C ILE A 356 9.19 7.61 1.11
N CYS A 357 7.87 7.87 1.02
CA CYS A 357 7.06 8.18 2.19
C CYS A 357 5.72 7.46 2.13
N SER A 358 5.44 6.68 3.15
CA SER A 358 4.14 6.03 3.36
C SER A 358 3.44 6.64 4.57
N PHE A 359 2.11 6.72 4.50
CA PHE A 359 1.28 7.21 5.61
C PHE A 359 -0.14 6.63 5.50
N GLY A 360 -0.83 6.51 6.62
CA GLY A 360 -2.19 5.96 6.61
C GLY A 360 -2.78 5.75 7.98
N ALA A 361 -3.58 4.70 8.07
CA ALA A 361 -4.30 4.35 9.30
C ALA A 361 -3.37 4.23 10.50
N GLY A 362 -3.93 4.55 11.63
CA GLY A 362 -3.22 4.51 12.89
C GLY A 362 -3.36 5.82 13.69
N TYR A 363 -2.99 7.06 13.31
CA TYR A 363 -2.20 7.27 12.09
C TYR A 363 -0.80 6.70 12.20
N SER A 364 -0.26 6.34 11.06
CA SER A 364 1.14 5.97 10.94
C SER A 364 1.78 6.69 9.75
N ALA A 365 3.07 7.00 9.84
CA ALA A 365 3.86 7.55 8.76
C ALA A 365 5.31 7.07 8.85
N GLY A 366 5.92 6.84 7.70
CA GLY A 366 7.32 6.48 7.59
C GLY A 366 7.98 7.19 6.41
N THR A 367 9.21 7.68 6.62
CA THR A 367 10.04 8.33 5.61
C THR A 367 11.35 7.59 5.45
N VAL A 368 11.77 7.40 4.20
CA VAL A 368 13.06 6.82 3.82
C VAL A 368 13.69 7.76 2.80
N PHE A 369 14.70 8.51 3.22
CA PHE A 369 15.49 9.33 2.31
C PHE A 369 16.55 8.47 1.66
N VAL A 370 16.65 8.56 0.34
CA VAL A 370 17.57 7.74 -0.44
C VAL A 370 18.41 8.60 -1.38
N ARG A 371 19.63 8.11 -1.66
CA ARG A 371 20.55 8.68 -2.64
C ARG A 371 20.90 7.62 -3.67
N LYS A 372 20.86 7.98 -4.94
CA LYS A 372 21.33 7.10 -6.03
C LYS A 372 22.83 6.91 -5.92
N ARG A 373 23.29 5.65 -6.00
CA ARG A 373 24.71 5.28 -5.98
C ARG A 373 25.36 5.37 -7.34
#